data_f4dba17a59fa19531df7a967fa995ee4
#
_entry.id   f4dba17a59fa19531df7a967fa995ee4
#
_cell.length_a   1.000
_cell.length_b   1.000
_cell.length_c   1.000
_cell.angle_alpha   90.00
_cell.angle_beta   90.00
_cell.angle_gamma   90.00
#
_symmetry.space_group_name_H-M   'P 1'
#
loop_
_entity.id
_entity.type
_entity.pdbx_description
1 polymer ?
#
loop_
_entity_poly.entity_id
_entity_poly.type
_entity_poly.pdbx_seq_one_letter_code
_entity_poly.pdbx_strand_id
1 'polypeptide(L)'
;MTRILIVEDEESYREPLVYQLTREGYDVSAAASGEEGLELFTKGGIDLVLLDLMLPGIDGTALCRRIREQSRVPIIMLTAKSAEIDKVVGLEIGADDYVTKPYSFRELLARIRAVL
;
A
#
# COMPACT_ATOMS: atom_id res chain seq x y z
N MET A 1 12.64 8.81 -10.92
CA MET A 1 12.15 7.43 -10.78
C MET A 1 11.02 7.38 -9.79
N THR A 2 9.94 6.73 -10.16
CA THR A 2 8.78 6.59 -9.28
C THR A 2 9.11 5.72 -8.07
N ARG A 3 8.81 6.22 -6.87
CA ARG A 3 9.10 5.52 -5.62
C ARG A 3 7.81 4.99 -5.00
N ILE A 4 7.81 3.68 -4.73
CA ILE A 4 6.67 2.98 -4.14
C ILE A 4 7.04 2.50 -2.75
N LEU A 5 6.17 2.81 -1.77
CA LEU A 5 6.29 2.26 -0.43
C LEU A 5 5.32 1.10 -0.28
N ILE A 6 5.83 -0.05 0.14
CA ILE A 6 5.02 -1.22 0.43
C ILE A 6 4.97 -1.40 1.94
N VAL A 7 3.76 -1.46 2.52
CA VAL A 7 3.59 -1.74 3.94
C VAL A 7 2.78 -3.03 4.07
N GLU A 8 3.46 -4.14 4.32
CA GLU A 8 2.90 -5.48 4.31
C GLU A 8 3.67 -6.36 5.29
N ASP A 9 2.99 -6.91 6.30
CA ASP A 9 3.65 -7.75 7.30
C ASP A 9 3.90 -9.18 6.83
N GLU A 10 3.12 -9.69 5.87
CA GLU A 10 3.31 -11.03 5.33
C GLU A 10 4.45 -11.06 4.33
N GLU A 11 5.54 -11.71 4.72
CA GLU A 11 6.73 -11.83 3.89
C GLU A 11 6.42 -12.49 2.54
N SER A 12 5.53 -13.46 2.53
CA SER A 12 5.13 -14.17 1.30
C SER A 12 4.46 -13.27 0.26
N TYR A 13 3.91 -12.14 0.68
CA TYR A 13 3.38 -11.11 -0.23
C TYR A 13 4.38 -10.00 -0.45
N ARG A 14 5.04 -9.56 0.61
CA ARG A 14 5.97 -8.41 0.56
C ARG A 14 7.15 -8.65 -0.37
N GLU A 15 7.85 -9.78 -0.22
CA GLU A 15 9.07 -10.03 -0.99
C GLU A 15 8.84 -10.17 -2.49
N PRO A 16 7.84 -10.94 -2.95
CA PRO A 16 7.56 -10.98 -4.38
C PRO A 16 7.18 -9.61 -4.95
N LEU A 17 6.46 -8.78 -4.20
CA LEU A 17 6.10 -7.44 -4.65
C LEU A 17 7.34 -6.56 -4.84
N VAL A 18 8.25 -6.58 -3.86
CA VAL A 18 9.50 -5.83 -3.97
C VAL A 18 10.25 -6.25 -5.23
N TYR A 19 10.39 -7.56 -5.44
CA TYR A 19 11.11 -8.08 -6.59
C TYR A 19 10.46 -7.68 -7.91
N GLN A 20 9.16 -7.91 -8.03
CA GLN A 20 8.44 -7.67 -9.29
C GLN A 20 8.35 -6.18 -9.63
N LEU A 21 8.08 -5.32 -8.64
CA LEU A 21 8.02 -3.88 -8.89
C LEU A 21 9.38 -3.29 -9.20
N THR A 22 10.43 -3.80 -8.57
CA THR A 22 11.79 -3.38 -8.89
C THR A 22 12.13 -3.73 -10.36
N ARG A 23 11.69 -4.89 -10.81
CA ARG A 23 11.88 -5.29 -12.21
C ARG A 23 11.12 -4.40 -13.19
N GLU A 24 10.01 -3.82 -12.76
CA GLU A 24 9.24 -2.89 -13.58
C GLU A 24 9.83 -1.49 -13.62
N GLY A 25 10.94 -1.26 -12.94
CA GLY A 25 11.65 0.02 -12.98
C GLY A 25 11.30 0.96 -11.83
N TYR A 26 10.56 0.51 -10.83
CA TYR A 26 10.22 1.34 -9.67
C TYR A 26 11.32 1.28 -8.60
N ASP A 27 11.46 2.36 -7.86
CA ASP A 27 12.30 2.41 -6.66
C ASP A 27 11.41 2.02 -5.49
N VAL A 28 11.70 0.89 -4.83
CA VAL A 28 10.80 0.29 -3.85
C VAL A 28 11.39 0.33 -2.46
N SER A 29 10.59 0.84 -1.51
CA SER A 29 10.87 0.74 -0.07
C SER A 29 9.81 -0.15 0.54
N ALA A 30 10.19 -0.99 1.49
CA ALA A 30 9.25 -1.93 2.10
C ALA A 30 9.33 -1.89 3.62
N ALA A 31 8.17 -2.01 4.25
CA ALA A 31 8.03 -2.04 5.70
C ALA A 31 7.16 -3.21 6.11
N ALA A 32 7.45 -3.81 7.25
CA ALA A 32 6.69 -4.95 7.78
C ALA A 32 5.67 -4.53 8.84
N SER A 33 5.61 -3.25 9.20
CA SER A 33 4.68 -2.74 10.19
C SER A 33 4.21 -1.34 9.81
N GLY A 34 3.10 -0.90 10.42
CA GLY A 34 2.59 0.44 10.20
C GLY A 34 3.54 1.52 10.71
N GLU A 35 4.19 1.27 11.84
CA GLU A 35 5.16 2.19 12.43
C GLU A 35 6.34 2.41 11.51
N GLU A 36 6.92 1.33 10.99
CA GLU A 36 8.03 1.42 10.05
C GLU A 36 7.58 2.10 8.75
N GLY A 37 6.39 1.78 8.29
CA GLY A 37 5.82 2.39 7.08
C GLY A 37 5.68 3.90 7.23
N LEU A 38 5.16 4.35 8.36
CA LEU A 38 5.01 5.78 8.62
C LEU A 38 6.37 6.47 8.68
N GLU A 39 7.35 5.83 9.31
CA GLU A 39 8.70 6.36 9.38
C GLU A 39 9.31 6.54 7.99
N LEU A 40 9.20 5.52 7.14
CA LEU A 40 9.68 5.60 5.77
C LEU A 40 8.94 6.67 4.96
N PHE A 41 7.64 6.78 5.14
CA PHE A 41 6.84 7.80 4.44
C PHE A 41 7.26 9.21 4.86
N THR A 42 7.52 9.41 6.14
CA THR A 42 7.88 10.72 6.69
C THR A 42 9.22 11.23 6.13
N LYS A 43 10.08 10.32 5.72
CA LYS A 43 11.36 10.72 5.07
C LYS A 43 11.15 11.38 3.72
N GLY A 44 9.98 11.24 3.13
CA GLY A 44 9.60 11.93 1.90
C GLY A 44 9.96 11.18 0.63
N GLY A 45 9.46 11.70 -0.49
CA GLY A 45 9.79 11.18 -1.81
C GLY A 45 8.96 9.98 -2.28
N ILE A 46 7.93 9.58 -1.54
CA ILE A 46 7.07 8.47 -1.94
C ILE A 46 6.00 8.96 -2.90
N ASP A 47 5.85 8.26 -4.03
CA ASP A 47 4.89 8.59 -5.07
C ASP A 47 3.63 7.73 -5.04
N LEU A 48 3.69 6.57 -4.37
CA LEU A 48 2.55 5.68 -4.23
C LEU A 48 2.76 4.75 -3.04
N VAL A 49 1.69 4.47 -2.30
CA VAL A 49 1.72 3.56 -1.15
C VAL A 49 0.84 2.35 -1.42
N LEU A 50 1.40 1.15 -1.25
CA LEU A 50 0.66 -0.11 -1.21
C LEU A 50 0.58 -0.52 0.26
N LEU A 51 -0.61 -0.67 0.78
CA LEU A 51 -0.84 -0.74 2.21
C LEU A 51 -1.81 -1.85 2.58
N ASP A 52 -1.36 -2.81 3.40
CA ASP A 52 -2.26 -3.83 3.91
C ASP A 52 -3.16 -3.22 5.00
N LEU A 53 -4.45 -3.53 4.93
CA LEU A 53 -5.40 -3.09 5.94
C LEU A 53 -5.14 -3.75 7.30
N MET A 54 -4.73 -5.02 7.28
CA MET A 54 -4.52 -5.83 8.49
C MET A 54 -3.05 -5.87 8.89
N LEU A 55 -2.60 -4.83 9.58
CA LEU A 55 -1.22 -4.76 10.06
C LEU A 55 -1.19 -4.90 11.59
N PRO A 56 -0.10 -5.45 12.16
CA PRO A 56 0.10 -5.40 13.60
C PRO A 56 0.45 -3.98 14.04
N GLY A 57 0.13 -3.63 15.29
CA GLY A 57 0.39 -2.28 15.80
C GLY A 57 -0.54 -1.26 15.19
N ILE A 58 0.00 -0.25 14.51
CA ILE A 58 -0.80 0.71 13.77
C ILE A 58 -1.37 -0.02 12.55
N ASP A 59 -2.68 -0.22 12.51
CA ASP A 59 -3.29 -0.92 11.38
C ASP A 59 -3.33 -0.06 10.12
N GLY A 60 -3.69 -0.69 8.99
CA GLY A 60 -3.70 0.00 7.71
C GLY A 60 -4.65 1.19 7.65
N THR A 61 -5.77 1.11 8.35
CA THR A 61 -6.74 2.22 8.41
C THR A 61 -6.13 3.43 9.11
N ALA A 62 -5.52 3.20 10.27
CA ALA A 62 -4.89 4.27 11.03
C ALA A 62 -3.71 4.88 10.26
N LEU A 63 -2.91 4.03 9.62
CA LEU A 63 -1.78 4.52 8.82
C LEU A 63 -2.25 5.36 7.63
N CYS A 64 -3.30 4.93 6.95
CA CYS A 64 -3.87 5.68 5.83
C CYS A 64 -4.31 7.09 6.28
N ARG A 65 -4.98 7.17 7.42
CA ARG A 65 -5.39 8.47 7.97
C ARG A 65 -4.21 9.36 8.29
N ARG A 66 -3.16 8.78 8.89
CA ARG A 66 -1.93 9.52 9.21
C ARG A 66 -1.27 10.08 7.96
N ILE A 67 -1.20 9.27 6.91
CA ILE A 67 -0.63 9.71 5.63
C ILE A 67 -1.49 10.83 5.04
N ARG A 68 -2.81 10.68 5.08
CA ARG A 68 -3.74 11.67 4.51
C ARG A 68 -3.73 13.01 5.23
N GLU A 69 -3.31 13.05 6.49
CA GLU A 69 -3.15 14.30 7.23
C GLU A 69 -2.07 15.19 6.60
N GLN A 70 -1.13 14.61 5.88
CA GLN A 70 0.02 15.34 5.35
C GLN A 70 0.22 15.20 3.85
N SER A 71 -0.55 14.36 3.14
CA SER A 71 -0.26 14.09 1.73
C SER A 71 -1.48 13.60 0.96
N ARG A 72 -1.49 13.88 -0.35
CA ARG A 72 -2.48 13.35 -1.29
C ARG A 72 -1.89 12.23 -2.14
N VAL A 73 -0.80 11.62 -1.71
CA VAL A 73 -0.16 10.51 -2.41
C VAL A 73 -1.18 9.39 -2.69
N PRO A 74 -1.16 8.79 -3.89
CA PRO A 74 -2.04 7.65 -4.16
C PRO A 74 -1.80 6.49 -3.21
N ILE A 75 -2.88 5.92 -2.68
CA ILE A 75 -2.84 4.77 -1.77
C ILE A 75 -3.72 3.67 -2.32
N ILE A 76 -3.15 2.47 -2.46
CA ILE A 76 -3.90 1.26 -2.81
C ILE A 76 -3.89 0.35 -1.61
N MET A 77 -5.08 -0.02 -1.12
CA MET A 77 -5.21 -0.97 -0.02
C MET A 77 -5.11 -2.40 -0.54
N LEU A 78 -4.32 -3.23 0.12
CA LEU A 78 -4.16 -4.65 -0.18
C LEU A 78 -4.58 -5.43 1.06
N THR A 79 -5.53 -6.37 0.93
CA THR A 79 -5.98 -7.10 2.11
C THR A 79 -6.70 -8.41 1.77
N ALA A 80 -6.67 -9.36 2.72
CA ALA A 80 -7.45 -10.58 2.61
C ALA A 80 -8.95 -10.31 2.86
N LYS A 81 -9.30 -9.17 3.45
CA LYS A 81 -10.70 -8.81 3.70
C LYS A 81 -11.39 -8.45 2.39
N SER A 82 -12.43 -9.21 2.04
CA SER A 82 -13.17 -9.03 0.80
C SER A 82 -14.59 -8.51 1.00
N ALA A 83 -15.04 -8.33 2.25
CA ALA A 83 -16.38 -7.82 2.51
C ALA A 83 -16.53 -6.40 1.96
N GLU A 84 -17.68 -6.14 1.35
CA GLU A 84 -17.97 -4.85 0.75
C GLU A 84 -17.85 -3.70 1.75
N ILE A 85 -18.27 -3.92 2.99
CA ILE A 85 -18.19 -2.90 4.02
C ILE A 85 -16.75 -2.49 4.32
N ASP A 86 -15.81 -3.45 4.28
CA ASP A 86 -14.40 -3.14 4.51
C ASP A 86 -13.83 -2.32 3.35
N LYS A 87 -14.27 -2.59 2.13
CA LYS A 87 -13.86 -1.81 0.96
C LYS A 87 -14.37 -0.38 1.04
N VAL A 88 -15.63 -0.21 1.42
CA VAL A 88 -16.24 1.11 1.58
C VAL A 88 -15.50 1.92 2.64
N VAL A 89 -15.23 1.31 3.79
CA VAL A 89 -14.48 1.97 4.86
C VAL A 89 -13.08 2.38 4.39
N GLY A 90 -12.39 1.49 3.68
CA GLY A 90 -11.07 1.79 3.14
C GLY A 90 -11.08 2.98 2.20
N LEU A 91 -12.05 3.04 1.31
CA LEU A 91 -12.16 4.16 0.36
C LEU A 91 -12.58 5.46 1.06
N GLU A 92 -13.48 5.39 2.04
CA GLU A 92 -13.93 6.57 2.78
C GLU A 92 -12.83 7.24 3.58
N ILE A 93 -11.86 6.47 4.07
CA ILE A 93 -10.72 7.04 4.79
C ILE A 93 -9.63 7.59 3.88
N GLY A 94 -9.82 7.50 2.57
CA GLY A 94 -8.98 8.18 1.60
C GLY A 94 -8.10 7.32 0.72
N ALA A 95 -8.30 6.00 0.69
CA ALA A 95 -7.61 5.14 -0.26
C ALA A 95 -8.15 5.39 -1.67
N ASP A 96 -7.29 5.31 -2.67
CA ASP A 96 -7.67 5.52 -4.07
C ASP A 96 -8.18 4.23 -4.72
N ASP A 97 -7.77 3.09 -4.22
CA ASP A 97 -8.19 1.80 -4.75
C ASP A 97 -8.05 0.73 -3.67
N TYR A 98 -8.62 -0.42 -3.93
CA TYR A 98 -8.68 -1.52 -2.97
C TYR A 98 -8.55 -2.85 -3.72
N VAL A 99 -7.56 -3.64 -3.37
CA VAL A 99 -7.30 -4.92 -4.02
C VAL A 99 -7.35 -6.05 -3.00
N THR A 100 -8.13 -7.08 -3.30
CA THR A 100 -8.33 -8.21 -2.41
C THR A 100 -7.32 -9.31 -2.67
N LYS A 101 -6.71 -9.83 -1.61
CA LYS A 101 -5.83 -11.01 -1.69
C LYS A 101 -6.67 -12.29 -1.82
N PRO A 102 -6.22 -13.28 -2.56
CA PRO A 102 -5.04 -13.25 -3.42
C PRO A 102 -5.29 -12.44 -4.69
N TYR A 103 -4.31 -11.68 -5.11
CA TYR A 103 -4.42 -10.88 -6.34
C TYR A 103 -3.35 -11.34 -7.33
N SER A 104 -3.58 -11.04 -8.62
CA SER A 104 -2.53 -11.25 -9.61
C SER A 104 -1.65 -10.01 -9.65
N PHE A 105 -0.35 -10.20 -9.83
CA PHE A 105 0.55 -9.05 -9.98
C PHE A 105 0.15 -8.20 -11.18
N ARG A 106 -0.29 -8.84 -12.24
CA ARG A 106 -0.71 -8.17 -13.46
C ARG A 106 -1.86 -7.20 -13.21
N GLU A 107 -2.86 -7.62 -12.43
CA GLU A 107 -3.97 -6.76 -12.05
C GLU A 107 -3.48 -5.60 -11.18
N LEU A 108 -2.66 -5.90 -10.19
CA LEU A 108 -2.13 -4.87 -9.30
C LEU A 108 -1.31 -3.84 -10.07
N LEU A 109 -0.46 -4.29 -10.98
CA LEU A 109 0.36 -3.40 -11.79
C LEU A 109 -0.51 -2.46 -12.64
N ALA A 110 -1.61 -2.98 -13.22
CA ALA A 110 -2.53 -2.15 -13.98
C ALA A 110 -3.18 -1.08 -13.10
N ARG A 111 -3.55 -1.42 -11.87
CA ARG A 111 -4.13 -0.45 -10.93
C ARG A 111 -3.11 0.60 -10.49
N ILE A 112 -1.87 0.18 -10.26
CA ILE A 112 -0.77 1.10 -9.94
C ILE A 112 -0.61 2.13 -11.06
N ARG A 113 -0.58 1.67 -12.29
CA ARG A 113 -0.43 2.56 -13.45
C ARG A 113 -1.62 3.50 -13.62
N ALA A 114 -2.81 3.05 -13.25
CA ALA A 114 -4.01 3.86 -13.37
C ALA A 114 -4.03 5.03 -12.38
N VAL A 115 -3.46 4.87 -11.18
CA VAL A 115 -3.47 5.93 -10.16
C VAL A 115 -2.25 6.83 -10.18
N LEU A 116 -1.19 6.43 -10.86
CA LEU A 116 0.04 7.24 -10.99
C LEU A 116 -0.09 8.37 -12.01
#